data_b1c115748cc71b79bed2c8359cb9dc8d
#
_entry.id   b1c115748cc71b79bed2c8359cb9dc8d
#
_cell.length_a   1.000
_cell.length_b   1.000
_cell.length_c   1.000
_cell.angle_alpha   90.00
_cell.angle_beta   90.00
_cell.angle_gamma   90.00
#
_symmetry.space_group_name_H-M   'P 1'
#
loop_
_entity.id
_entity.type
_entity.pdbx_description
1 polymer ?
#
loop_
_entity_poly.entity_id
_entity_poly.type
_entity_poly.pdbx_seq_one_letter_code
_entity_poly.pdbx_strand_id
1 'polypeptide(L)'
;GGRYNGLMEKIGGNDTPGVGFGMGVERVINEIINNKIKLPHNEEKSILFVYLTDELKDKAIEYNLIARKNKIRSELAISSRSLKANMRYGNNLKFSIIVIIGDPKEKLNYITYKELNTGDQKDINEKELIDLMKI
;
A
#
# COMPACT_ATOMS: atom_id res chain seq x y z
N GLY A 1 -14.24 8.14 20.98
CA GLY A 1 -15.19 7.52 20.08
C GLY A 1 -16.46 7.04 20.76
N GLY A 2 -17.44 6.70 19.98
CA GLY A 2 -18.72 6.24 20.52
C GLY A 2 -19.69 5.81 19.43
N ARG A 3 -20.82 5.33 19.89
CA ARG A 3 -21.96 4.99 19.04
C ARG A 3 -22.87 6.22 18.93
N TYR A 4 -23.21 6.61 17.72
CA TYR A 4 -23.95 7.85 17.41
C TYR A 4 -25.33 7.56 16.77
N ASN A 5 -26.06 6.59 17.29
CA ASN A 5 -27.43 6.31 16.86
C ASN A 5 -28.31 7.52 17.11
N GLY A 6 -29.20 7.83 16.18
CA GLY A 6 -30.10 9.01 16.25
C GLY A 6 -29.41 10.35 15.92
N LEU A 7 -28.11 10.38 15.62
CA LEU A 7 -27.45 11.64 15.24
C LEU A 7 -27.98 12.15 13.89
N MET A 8 -28.11 11.25 12.91
CA MET A 8 -28.64 11.62 11.58
C MET A 8 -30.05 12.12 11.64
N GLU A 9 -30.90 11.52 12.47
CA GLU A 9 -32.27 11.95 12.70
C GLU A 9 -32.32 13.37 13.29
N LYS A 10 -31.47 13.69 14.27
CA LYS A 10 -31.37 15.01 14.89
C LYS A 10 -31.00 16.14 13.92
N ILE A 11 -30.29 15.82 12.85
CA ILE A 11 -29.87 16.77 11.80
C ILE A 11 -30.78 16.70 10.56
N GLY A 12 -31.93 16.02 10.65
CA GLY A 12 -32.96 15.99 9.60
C GLY A 12 -32.77 14.88 8.57
N GLY A 13 -31.90 13.89 8.81
CA GLY A 13 -31.75 12.72 7.98
C GLY A 13 -32.61 11.54 8.43
N ASN A 14 -32.47 10.40 7.72
CA ASN A 14 -33.12 9.15 8.13
C ASN A 14 -32.44 8.57 9.38
N ASP A 15 -33.18 7.78 10.18
CA ASP A 15 -32.63 7.05 11.30
C ASP A 15 -31.59 6.03 10.78
N THR A 16 -30.33 6.37 10.99
CA THR A 16 -29.19 5.58 10.52
C THR A 16 -28.24 5.36 11.70
N PRO A 17 -27.95 4.10 12.06
CA PRO A 17 -26.98 3.84 13.12
C PRO A 17 -25.59 4.31 12.70
N GLY A 18 -24.87 4.93 13.64
CA GLY A 18 -23.53 5.45 13.39
C GLY A 18 -22.57 5.06 14.50
N VAL A 19 -21.32 4.88 14.13
CA VAL A 19 -20.19 4.71 15.05
C VAL A 19 -19.02 5.52 14.52
N GLY A 20 -18.26 6.12 15.40
CA GLY A 20 -17.08 6.85 15.00
C GLY A 20 -16.12 7.11 16.16
N PHE A 21 -14.91 7.47 15.81
CA PHE A 21 -13.90 7.87 16.77
C PHE A 21 -12.94 8.89 16.15
N GLY A 22 -12.32 9.68 17.01
CA GLY A 22 -11.18 10.53 16.64
C GLY A 22 -9.94 10.09 17.40
N MET A 23 -8.80 10.11 16.74
CA MET A 23 -7.52 9.78 17.33
C MET A 23 -6.50 10.86 17.02
N GLY A 24 -5.77 11.33 18.04
CA GLY A 24 -4.65 12.23 17.85
C GLY A 24 -3.42 11.46 17.40
N VAL A 25 -3.15 11.48 16.09
CA VAL A 25 -2.03 10.72 15.49
C VAL A 25 -0.70 11.19 16.07
N GLU A 26 -0.50 12.50 16.25
CA GLU A 26 0.71 13.08 16.83
C GLU A 26 0.96 12.60 18.27
N ARG A 27 -0.10 12.42 19.06
CA ARG A 27 0.01 11.88 20.43
C ARG A 27 0.48 10.43 20.40
N VAL A 28 -0.06 9.62 19.49
CA VAL A 28 0.37 8.22 19.33
C VAL A 28 1.84 8.15 18.89
N ILE A 29 2.25 8.99 17.94
CA ILE A 29 3.64 9.05 17.48
C ILE A 29 4.57 9.47 18.63
N ASN A 30 4.21 10.49 19.41
CA ASN A 30 4.98 10.93 20.56
C ASN A 30 5.14 9.83 21.62
N GLU A 31 4.07 9.07 21.90
CA GLU A 31 4.15 7.92 22.81
C GLU A 31 5.09 6.82 22.28
N ILE A 32 5.04 6.53 20.99
CA ILE A 32 5.95 5.56 20.34
C ILE A 32 7.41 6.02 20.51
N ILE A 33 7.69 7.30 20.24
CA ILE A 33 9.04 7.87 20.34
C ILE A 33 9.53 7.89 21.79
N ASN A 34 8.71 8.42 22.72
CA ASN A 34 9.08 8.58 24.12
C ASN A 34 9.34 7.23 24.81
N ASN A 35 8.55 6.23 24.48
CA ASN A 35 8.69 4.88 25.03
C ASN A 35 9.64 3.99 24.22
N LYS A 36 10.30 4.54 23.17
CA LYS A 36 11.24 3.79 22.30
C LYS A 36 10.65 2.49 21.77
N ILE A 37 9.35 2.49 21.41
CA ILE A 37 8.66 1.30 20.93
C ILE A 37 9.21 0.94 19.54
N LYS A 38 9.75 -0.27 19.42
CA LYS A 38 10.18 -0.79 18.11
C LYS A 38 8.95 -1.18 17.29
N LEU A 39 8.78 -0.52 16.15
CA LEU A 39 7.74 -0.90 15.21
C LEU A 39 8.16 -2.16 14.43
N PRO A 40 7.24 -3.13 14.24
CA PRO A 40 7.53 -4.36 13.49
C PRO A 40 7.52 -4.06 11.98
N HIS A 41 8.65 -3.60 11.45
CA HIS A 41 8.82 -3.43 10.01
C HIS A 41 10.19 -3.98 9.58
N ASN A 42 10.26 -4.42 8.34
CA ASN A 42 11.51 -4.80 7.70
C ASN A 42 12.07 -3.56 6.99
N GLU A 43 13.15 -2.99 7.54
CA GLU A 43 13.79 -1.79 6.98
C GLU A 43 14.50 -2.09 5.64
N GLU A 44 14.89 -3.35 5.44
CA GLU A 44 15.65 -3.76 4.25
C GLU A 44 14.77 -3.88 3.01
N LYS A 45 13.49 -4.17 3.18
CA LYS A 45 12.57 -4.44 2.08
C LYS A 45 11.35 -3.55 2.12
N SER A 46 11.14 -2.78 1.06
CA SER A 46 9.96 -1.95 0.90
C SER A 46 9.50 -1.97 -0.55
N ILE A 47 8.19 -2.10 -0.78
CA ILE A 47 7.61 -2.35 -2.10
C ILE A 47 6.57 -1.29 -2.43
N LEU A 48 6.72 -0.65 -3.59
CA LEU A 48 5.66 0.15 -4.21
C LEU A 48 4.99 -0.68 -5.30
N PHE A 49 3.70 -0.95 -5.14
CA PHE A 49 2.89 -1.62 -6.16
C PHE A 49 2.28 -0.59 -7.10
N VAL A 50 2.49 -0.78 -8.40
CA VAL A 50 1.95 0.05 -9.49
C VAL A 50 1.13 -0.84 -10.40
N TYR A 51 -0.10 -0.46 -10.70
CA TYR A 51 -0.93 -1.14 -11.69
C TYR A 51 -1.15 -0.22 -12.90
N LEU A 52 -1.21 -0.80 -14.10
CA LEU A 52 -1.27 -0.03 -15.34
C LEU A 52 -2.69 0.22 -15.83
N THR A 53 -3.65 -0.63 -15.43
CA THR A 53 -5.07 -0.49 -15.79
C THR A 53 -5.96 -0.69 -14.56
N ASP A 54 -7.17 -0.14 -14.57
CA ASP A 54 -8.09 -0.21 -13.43
C ASP A 54 -8.55 -1.65 -13.13
N GLU A 55 -8.58 -2.52 -14.13
CA GLU A 55 -8.92 -3.95 -13.96
C GLU A 55 -7.89 -4.70 -13.09
N LEU A 56 -6.65 -4.20 -13.04
CA LEU A 56 -5.57 -4.80 -12.25
C LEU A 56 -5.49 -4.25 -10.82
N LYS A 57 -6.33 -3.29 -10.47
CA LYS A 57 -6.33 -2.62 -9.16
C LYS A 57 -6.57 -3.60 -8.01
N ASP A 58 -7.56 -4.46 -8.14
CA ASP A 58 -7.91 -5.41 -7.06
C ASP A 58 -6.77 -6.41 -6.82
N LYS A 59 -6.11 -6.86 -7.89
CA LYS A 59 -4.93 -7.72 -7.80
C LYS A 59 -3.74 -7.01 -7.15
N ALA A 60 -3.54 -5.74 -7.46
CA ALA A 60 -2.51 -4.91 -6.82
C ALA A 60 -2.79 -4.68 -5.32
N ILE A 61 -4.05 -4.50 -4.93
CA ILE A 61 -4.47 -4.42 -3.53
C ILE A 61 -4.17 -5.74 -2.81
N GLU A 62 -4.48 -6.87 -3.41
CA GLU A 62 -4.20 -8.20 -2.84
C GLU A 62 -2.71 -8.38 -2.56
N TYR A 63 -1.84 -8.10 -3.52
CA TYR A 63 -0.38 -8.20 -3.33
C TYR A 63 0.14 -7.24 -2.25
N ASN A 64 -0.39 -6.02 -2.22
CA ASN A 64 -0.04 -5.06 -1.17
C ASN A 64 -0.45 -5.57 0.22
N LEU A 65 -1.61 -6.22 0.36
CA LEU A 65 -2.05 -6.82 1.61
C LEU A 65 -1.17 -8.02 2.01
N ILE A 66 -0.76 -8.86 1.05
CA ILE A 66 0.17 -9.98 1.29
C ILE A 66 1.51 -9.44 1.81
N ALA A 67 2.08 -8.42 1.18
CA ALA A 67 3.32 -7.79 1.62
C ALA A 67 3.22 -7.28 3.07
N ARG A 68 2.14 -6.58 3.40
CA ARG A 68 1.89 -6.06 4.76
C ARG A 68 1.72 -7.16 5.81
N LYS A 69 1.02 -8.25 5.47
CA LYS A 69 0.91 -9.43 6.35
C LYS A 69 2.28 -10.04 6.67
N ASN A 70 3.21 -9.97 5.73
CA ASN A 70 4.60 -10.41 5.91
C ASN A 70 5.51 -9.29 6.45
N LYS A 71 4.94 -8.25 7.08
CA LYS A 71 5.67 -7.14 7.73
C LYS A 71 6.58 -6.35 6.79
N ILE A 72 6.32 -6.40 5.49
CA ILE A 72 7.02 -5.59 4.49
C ILE A 72 6.33 -4.24 4.40
N ARG A 73 7.10 -3.16 4.48
CA ARG A 73 6.60 -1.81 4.20
C ARG A 73 6.13 -1.77 2.74
N SER A 74 4.85 -1.54 2.52
CA SER A 74 4.33 -1.50 1.16
C SER A 74 3.25 -0.45 0.97
N GLU A 75 3.16 0.05 -0.25
CA GLU A 75 2.19 1.06 -0.66
C GLU A 75 1.66 0.74 -2.06
N LEU A 76 0.41 1.14 -2.29
CA LEU A 76 -0.22 1.09 -3.59
C LEU A 76 -0.13 2.47 -4.25
N ALA A 77 0.40 2.53 -5.45
CA ALA A 77 0.50 3.77 -6.20
C ALA A 77 -0.88 4.30 -6.62
N ILE A 78 -1.01 5.62 -6.69
CA ILE A 78 -2.23 6.27 -7.17
C ILE A 78 -2.35 6.10 -8.68
N SER A 79 -3.47 5.53 -9.16
CA SER A 79 -3.72 5.19 -10.57
C SER A 79 -3.63 6.39 -11.56
N SER A 80 -3.92 7.59 -11.09
CA SER A 80 -3.90 8.79 -11.94
C SER A 80 -2.49 9.27 -12.34
N ARG A 81 -1.43 8.66 -11.78
CA ARG A 81 -0.05 9.03 -12.07
C ARG A 81 0.55 8.18 -13.19
N SER A 82 1.32 8.81 -14.09
CA SER A 82 2.10 8.07 -15.08
C SER A 82 3.13 7.14 -14.42
N LEU A 83 3.53 6.07 -15.11
CA LEU A 83 4.59 5.16 -14.61
C LEU A 83 5.86 5.93 -14.22
N LYS A 84 6.28 6.92 -15.03
CA LYS A 84 7.43 7.78 -14.72
C LYS A 84 7.26 8.56 -13.41
N ALA A 85 6.05 9.06 -13.14
CA ALA A 85 5.75 9.76 -11.88
C ALA A 85 5.78 8.80 -10.68
N ASN A 86 5.26 7.58 -10.84
CA ASN A 86 5.32 6.54 -9.80
C ASN A 86 6.76 6.09 -9.52
N MET A 87 7.61 5.99 -10.55
CA MET A 87 9.05 5.72 -10.38
C MET A 87 9.75 6.80 -9.57
N ARG A 88 9.49 8.09 -9.88
CA ARG A 88 10.02 9.21 -9.07
C ARG A 88 9.51 9.18 -7.63
N TYR A 89 8.24 8.89 -7.45
CA TYR A 89 7.62 8.78 -6.13
C TYR A 89 8.28 7.67 -5.31
N GLY A 90 8.48 6.48 -5.89
CA GLY A 90 9.17 5.37 -5.23
C GLY A 90 10.60 5.72 -4.80
N ASN A 91 11.35 6.38 -5.68
CA ASN A 91 12.71 6.84 -5.36
C ASN A 91 12.71 7.90 -4.24
N ASN A 92 11.82 8.89 -4.29
CA ASN A 92 11.75 9.95 -3.28
C ASN A 92 11.41 9.41 -1.89
N LEU A 93 10.54 8.40 -1.80
CA LEU A 93 10.17 7.75 -0.55
C LEU A 93 11.10 6.59 -0.16
N LYS A 94 12.20 6.39 -0.92
CA LYS A 94 13.21 5.37 -0.66
C LYS A 94 12.61 3.95 -0.57
N PHE A 95 11.69 3.62 -1.48
CA PHE A 95 11.31 2.22 -1.67
C PHE A 95 12.49 1.46 -2.27
N SER A 96 12.72 0.22 -1.83
CA SER A 96 13.77 -0.64 -2.39
C SER A 96 13.31 -1.31 -3.69
N ILE A 97 12.02 -1.54 -3.84
CA ILE A 97 11.44 -2.31 -4.94
C ILE A 97 10.21 -1.58 -5.50
N ILE A 98 10.05 -1.63 -6.83
CA ILE A 98 8.78 -1.33 -7.50
C ILE A 98 8.29 -2.61 -8.19
N VAL A 99 7.03 -2.95 -7.96
CA VAL A 99 6.33 -4.04 -8.67
C VAL A 99 5.29 -3.40 -9.58
N ILE A 100 5.44 -3.60 -10.89
CA ILE A 100 4.52 -3.09 -11.90
C ILE A 100 3.65 -4.25 -12.38
N ILE A 101 2.34 -4.09 -12.27
CA ILE A 101 1.34 -5.10 -12.60
C ILE A 101 0.66 -4.68 -13.90
N GLY A 102 0.75 -5.55 -14.91
CA GLY A 102 0.31 -5.31 -16.28
C GLY A 102 1.45 -4.96 -17.23
N ASP A 103 1.16 -5.07 -18.52
CA ASP A 103 2.06 -4.71 -19.61
C ASP A 103 1.42 -3.58 -20.43
N PRO A 104 2.19 -2.57 -20.90
CA PRO A 104 1.72 -1.58 -21.86
C PRO A 104 1.14 -2.19 -23.17
N LYS A 105 1.44 -3.45 -23.45
CA LYS A 105 0.96 -4.24 -24.60
C LYS A 105 -0.20 -5.19 -24.26
N GLU A 106 -0.97 -4.90 -23.19
CA GLU A 106 -2.22 -5.58 -22.80
C GLU A 106 -2.10 -7.02 -22.27
N LYS A 107 -0.96 -7.45 -21.76
CA LYS A 107 -0.85 -8.74 -21.06
C LYS A 107 -1.24 -8.61 -19.58
N LEU A 108 -2.47 -8.99 -19.25
CA LEU A 108 -3.05 -8.86 -17.89
C LEU A 108 -2.30 -9.60 -16.77
N ASN A 109 -1.49 -10.62 -17.11
CA ASN A 109 -0.76 -11.42 -16.11
C ASN A 109 0.74 -11.12 -16.05
N TYR A 110 1.14 -9.95 -16.51
CA TYR A 110 2.54 -9.55 -16.57
C TYR A 110 2.91 -8.80 -15.29
N ILE A 111 3.99 -9.21 -14.66
CA ILE A 111 4.52 -8.56 -13.46
C ILE A 111 5.99 -8.24 -13.70
N THR A 112 6.31 -6.96 -13.63
CA THR A 112 7.70 -6.52 -13.67
C THR A 112 8.16 -6.18 -12.26
N TYR A 113 9.22 -6.81 -11.80
CA TYR A 113 9.94 -6.52 -10.57
C TYR A 113 11.14 -5.64 -10.89
N LYS A 114 11.29 -4.55 -10.17
CA LYS A 114 12.43 -3.64 -10.33
C LYS A 114 13.02 -3.24 -8.99
N GLU A 115 14.32 -3.47 -8.82
CA GLU A 115 15.10 -2.92 -7.71
C GLU A 115 15.51 -1.48 -7.99
N LEU A 116 15.19 -0.58 -7.07
CA LEU A 116 15.50 0.84 -7.26
C LEU A 116 16.96 1.18 -6.94
N ASN A 117 17.59 0.41 -6.06
CA ASN A 117 18.97 0.65 -5.65
C ASN A 117 19.98 0.23 -6.73
N THR A 118 19.76 -0.91 -7.38
CA THR A 118 20.65 -1.47 -8.43
C THR A 118 20.20 -1.07 -9.83
N GLY A 119 18.89 -0.81 -10.01
CA GLY A 119 18.27 -0.60 -11.30
C GLY A 119 17.90 -1.89 -12.03
N ASP A 120 18.18 -3.05 -11.45
CA ASP A 120 17.89 -4.36 -12.03
C ASP A 120 16.37 -4.54 -12.18
N GLN A 121 15.99 -5.06 -13.34
CA GLN A 121 14.60 -5.29 -13.70
C GLN A 121 14.44 -6.67 -14.31
N LYS A 122 13.41 -7.38 -13.90
CA LYS A 122 13.05 -8.69 -14.44
C LYS A 122 11.55 -8.90 -14.43
N ASP A 123 11.11 -9.74 -15.34
CA ASP A 123 9.73 -10.19 -15.36
C ASP A 123 9.60 -11.44 -14.51
N ILE A 124 8.57 -11.48 -13.71
CA ILE A 124 8.30 -12.56 -12.75
C ILE A 124 6.84 -12.99 -12.85
N ASN A 125 6.57 -14.22 -12.44
CA ASN A 125 5.21 -14.70 -12.29
C ASN A 125 4.67 -14.43 -10.87
N GLU A 126 3.38 -14.65 -10.67
CA GLU A 126 2.69 -14.43 -9.40
C GLU A 126 3.28 -15.25 -8.25
N LYS A 127 3.63 -16.52 -8.52
CA LYS A 127 4.22 -17.40 -7.50
C LYS A 127 5.57 -16.86 -7.02
N GLU A 128 6.42 -16.45 -7.96
CA GLU A 128 7.71 -15.83 -7.65
C GLU A 128 7.55 -14.54 -6.85
N LEU A 129 6.56 -13.69 -7.19
CA LEU A 129 6.27 -12.49 -6.43
C LEU A 129 5.86 -12.82 -4.99
N ILE A 130 4.96 -13.79 -4.80
CA ILE A 130 4.51 -14.22 -3.48
C ILE A 130 5.68 -14.80 -2.68
N ASP A 131 6.52 -15.63 -3.29
CA ASP A 131 7.69 -16.23 -2.63
C ASP A 131 8.72 -15.15 -2.23
N LEU A 132 8.91 -14.12 -3.04
CA LEU A 132 9.75 -12.95 -2.70
C LEU A 132 9.20 -12.14 -1.51
N MET A 133 7.91 -12.22 -1.23
CA MET A 133 7.27 -11.52 -0.09
C MET A 133 7.19 -12.38 1.18
N LYS A 134 7.52 -13.66 1.12
CA LYS A 134 7.65 -14.51 2.32
C LYS A 134 8.98 -14.24 3.00
N ILE A 135 8.97 -14.08 4.31
CA ILE A 135 10.14 -13.90 5.17
C ILE A 135 10.43 -15.24 5.85
#